data_e32188d5f48c48a1163b07a5ce6c8005
#
_entry.id   e32188d5f48c48a1163b07a5ce6c8005
#
_cell.length_a   1.000
_cell.length_b   1.000
_cell.length_c   1.000
_cell.angle_alpha   90.00
_cell.angle_beta   90.00
_cell.angle_gamma   90.00
#
_symmetry.space_group_name_H-M   'P 1'
#
loop_
_entity.id
_entity.type
_entity.pdbx_description
1 polymer ?
#
loop_
_entity_poly.entity_id
_entity_poly.type
_entity_poly.pdbx_seq_one_letter_code
_entity_poly.pdbx_strand_id
1 'polypeptide(L)'
;MCIRDRSHVGIGSGKANEVIVSITKAKENARQNLVKVPVINYTIPHEIIGKHGASRVLLKPAPYGTGIIAGSAVRLIMEQVGINNIYSKVLGSNNPMNVAKAVMNALSSLQDVRVVAKKRGKTPKTLFEI
;
A
#
# COMPACT_ATOMS: atom_id res chain seq x y z
N MET A 1 8.34 -9.14 -2.91
CA MET A 1 7.49 -8.04 -3.40
C MET A 1 7.61 -7.95 -4.91
N CYS A 2 6.52 -7.75 -5.62
CA CYS A 2 6.52 -7.72 -7.08
C CYS A 2 5.78 -6.50 -7.59
N ILE A 3 6.34 -5.83 -8.62
CA ILE A 3 5.74 -4.66 -9.26
C ILE A 3 5.49 -5.01 -10.72
N ARG A 4 4.27 -4.78 -11.20
CA ARG A 4 3.92 -4.90 -12.61
C ARG A 4 3.98 -3.55 -13.32
N ASP A 5 3.52 -2.51 -12.66
CA ASP A 5 3.68 -1.10 -13.00
C ASP A 5 3.68 -0.28 -11.70
N ARG A 6 3.80 1.06 -11.81
CA ARG A 6 3.91 1.93 -10.63
C ARG A 6 2.70 1.93 -9.70
N SER A 7 1.54 1.45 -10.14
CA SER A 7 0.32 1.43 -9.33
C SER A 7 -0.08 0.03 -8.89
N HIS A 8 0.68 -0.99 -9.24
CA HIS A 8 0.41 -2.38 -8.85
C HIS A 8 1.54 -2.91 -7.96
N VAL A 9 1.18 -3.48 -6.84
CA VAL A 9 2.11 -4.10 -5.91
C VAL A 9 1.53 -5.40 -5.36
N GLY A 10 2.37 -6.37 -5.10
CA GLY A 10 1.98 -7.64 -4.51
C GLY A 10 2.98 -8.13 -3.50
N ILE A 11 2.51 -8.96 -2.58
CA ILE A 11 3.32 -9.62 -1.57
C ILE A 11 3.20 -11.14 -1.75
N GLY A 12 4.32 -11.83 -1.64
CA GLY A 12 4.34 -13.27 -1.65
C GLY A 12 5.35 -13.84 -0.66
N SER A 13 5.11 -15.06 -0.23
CA SER A 13 6.04 -15.81 0.60
C SER A 13 6.29 -17.18 -0.03
N GLY A 14 7.50 -17.71 0.19
CA GLY A 14 7.87 -19.02 -0.31
C GLY A 14 8.69 -19.78 0.70
N LYS A 15 8.46 -21.09 0.77
CA LYS A 15 9.22 -22.02 1.61
C LYS A 15 9.80 -23.13 0.73
N ALA A 16 11.10 -23.39 0.86
CA ALA A 16 11.78 -24.46 0.18
C ALA A 16 13.09 -24.79 0.90
N ASN A 17 13.68 -25.95 0.58
CA ASN A 17 14.95 -26.37 1.16
C ASN A 17 16.13 -25.54 0.66
N GLU A 18 16.00 -24.90 -0.51
CA GLU A 18 17.01 -24.02 -1.08
C GLU A 18 16.52 -22.57 -1.11
N VAL A 19 17.40 -21.62 -0.80
CA VAL A 19 17.07 -20.20 -0.76
C VAL A 19 16.62 -19.69 -2.12
N ILE A 20 17.30 -20.08 -3.20
CA ILE A 20 16.95 -19.63 -4.56
C ILE A 20 15.53 -20.07 -4.94
N VAL A 21 15.16 -21.30 -4.62
CA VAL A 21 13.82 -21.83 -4.91
C VAL A 21 12.76 -21.14 -4.08
N SER A 22 13.02 -20.83 -2.81
CA SER A 22 12.08 -20.10 -1.97
C SER A 22 11.84 -18.67 -2.46
N ILE A 23 12.88 -17.98 -2.91
CA ILE A 23 12.77 -16.63 -3.51
C ILE A 23 11.94 -16.69 -4.80
N THR A 24 12.16 -17.67 -5.66
CA THR A 24 11.39 -17.83 -6.90
C THR A 24 9.91 -18.08 -6.61
N LYS A 25 9.59 -18.93 -5.66
CA LYS A 25 8.21 -19.19 -5.23
C LYS A 25 7.56 -17.94 -4.65
N ALA A 26 8.30 -17.17 -3.86
CA ALA A 26 7.80 -15.91 -3.28
C ALA A 26 7.48 -14.89 -4.36
N LYS A 27 8.33 -14.71 -5.35
CA LYS A 27 8.10 -13.82 -6.49
C LYS A 27 6.87 -14.20 -7.29
N GLU A 28 6.70 -15.49 -7.57
CA GLU A 28 5.56 -15.98 -8.32
C GLU A 28 4.25 -15.78 -7.54
N ASN A 29 4.26 -16.08 -6.24
CA ASN A 29 3.13 -15.83 -5.35
C ASN A 29 2.78 -14.33 -5.31
N ALA A 30 3.77 -13.45 -5.23
CA ALA A 30 3.56 -12.02 -5.26
C ALA A 30 2.92 -11.54 -6.58
N ARG A 31 3.32 -12.10 -7.71
CA ARG A 31 2.72 -11.78 -9.02
C ARG A 31 1.24 -12.14 -9.10
N GLN A 32 0.83 -13.22 -8.46
CA GLN A 32 -0.56 -13.66 -8.42
C GLN A 32 -1.43 -12.78 -7.51
N ASN A 33 -0.83 -12.06 -6.58
CA ASN A 33 -1.50 -11.24 -5.58
C ASN A 33 -1.30 -9.73 -5.80
N LEU A 34 -1.14 -9.32 -7.06
CA LEU A 34 -0.98 -7.89 -7.38
C LEU A 34 -2.26 -7.11 -7.12
N VAL A 35 -2.12 -5.99 -6.46
CA VAL A 35 -3.20 -5.06 -6.13
C VAL A 35 -2.93 -3.71 -6.77
N LYS A 36 -3.94 -3.14 -7.41
CA LYS A 36 -3.87 -1.78 -7.95
C LYS A 36 -4.10 -0.77 -6.84
N VAL A 37 -3.21 0.21 -6.74
CA VAL A 37 -3.25 1.25 -5.72
C VAL A 37 -3.47 2.61 -6.39
N PRO A 38 -4.51 3.37 -6.01
CA PRO A 38 -4.69 4.73 -6.51
C PRO A 38 -3.64 5.66 -5.87
N VAL A 39 -2.72 6.19 -6.68
CA VAL A 39 -1.68 7.11 -6.25
C VAL A 39 -1.99 8.50 -6.82
N ILE A 40 -2.05 9.51 -5.96
CA ILE A 40 -2.33 10.91 -6.33
C ILE A 40 -1.22 11.79 -5.79
N ASN A 41 -0.55 12.54 -6.66
CA ASN A 41 0.52 13.46 -6.28
C ASN A 41 1.58 12.80 -5.39
N TYR A 42 1.95 11.54 -5.70
CA TYR A 42 2.91 10.73 -4.95
C TYR A 42 2.49 10.44 -3.51
N THR A 43 1.20 10.46 -3.23
CA THR A 43 0.61 10.09 -1.94
C THR A 43 -0.70 9.33 -2.13
N ILE A 44 -1.35 8.96 -1.03
CA ILE A 44 -2.65 8.26 -1.07
C ILE A 44 -3.80 9.29 -1.09
N PRO A 45 -4.97 8.92 -1.63
CA PRO A 45 -6.10 9.86 -1.75
C PRO A 45 -6.76 10.23 -0.42
N HIS A 46 -6.73 9.36 0.60
CA HIS A 46 -7.35 9.61 1.90
C HIS A 46 -6.70 8.80 3.00
N GLU A 47 -6.99 9.16 4.24
CA GLU A 47 -6.57 8.40 5.41
C GLU A 47 -7.28 7.04 5.46
N ILE A 48 -6.53 6.01 5.82
CA ILE A 48 -7.07 4.66 5.93
C ILE A 48 -6.33 3.86 7.01
N ILE A 49 -7.03 2.91 7.61
CA ILE A 49 -6.46 1.97 8.57
C ILE A 49 -6.56 0.58 7.96
N GLY A 50 -5.41 -0.07 7.78
CA GLY A 50 -5.33 -1.48 7.38
C GLY A 50 -5.18 -2.36 8.60
N LYS A 51 -5.81 -3.53 8.56
CA LYS A 51 -5.77 -4.49 9.67
C LYS A 51 -5.48 -5.88 9.15
N HIS A 52 -4.58 -6.58 9.83
CA HIS A 52 -4.35 -8.00 9.61
C HIS A 52 -3.89 -8.65 10.90
N GLY A 53 -4.64 -9.66 11.39
CA GLY A 53 -4.35 -10.28 12.68
C GLY A 53 -4.35 -9.25 13.82
N ALA A 54 -3.29 -9.22 14.61
CA ALA A 54 -3.11 -8.26 15.71
C ALA A 54 -2.44 -6.95 15.28
N SER A 55 -2.06 -6.82 13.99
CA SER A 55 -1.42 -5.63 13.47
C SER A 55 -2.43 -4.68 12.84
N ARG A 56 -2.26 -3.39 13.11
CA ARG A 56 -3.00 -2.31 12.47
C ARG A 56 -2.01 -1.29 11.96
N VAL A 57 -2.25 -0.76 10.78
CA VAL A 57 -1.41 0.28 10.19
C VAL A 57 -2.30 1.45 9.80
N LEU A 58 -2.01 2.61 10.38
CA LEU A 58 -2.62 3.86 9.98
C LEU A 58 -1.81 4.47 8.86
N LEU A 59 -2.45 4.78 7.74
CA LEU A 59 -1.84 5.49 6.61
C LEU A 59 -2.55 6.82 6.42
N LYS A 60 -1.79 7.90 6.34
CA LYS A 60 -2.31 9.25 6.23
C LYS A 60 -1.60 9.98 5.08
N PRO A 61 -2.34 10.64 4.17
CA PRO A 61 -1.71 11.38 3.09
C PRO A 61 -0.86 12.53 3.64
N ALA A 62 0.23 12.83 2.95
CA ALA A 62 1.16 13.88 3.32
C ALA A 62 1.42 14.83 2.16
N PRO A 63 1.69 16.11 2.42
CA PRO A 63 2.02 17.06 1.37
C PRO A 63 3.35 16.73 0.71
N TYR A 64 3.54 17.24 -0.51
CA TYR A 64 4.76 17.07 -1.27
C TYR A 64 5.98 17.56 -0.46
N GLY A 65 7.05 16.79 -0.49
CA GLY A 65 8.28 17.11 0.23
C GLY A 65 8.38 16.50 1.62
N THR A 66 7.32 15.86 2.14
CA THR A 66 7.34 15.22 3.47
C THR A 66 8.21 13.96 3.50
N GLY A 67 8.23 13.20 2.41
CA GLY A 67 8.91 11.92 2.36
C GLY A 67 8.09 10.79 3.00
N ILE A 68 8.69 9.61 3.09
CA ILE A 68 8.04 8.43 3.67
C ILE A 68 8.38 8.36 5.16
N ILE A 69 7.39 8.64 6.00
CA ILE A 69 7.52 8.52 7.45
C ILE A 69 6.89 7.20 7.87
N ALA A 70 7.72 6.15 7.91
CA ALA A 70 7.24 4.78 8.11
C ALA A 70 8.37 3.87 8.62
N GLY A 71 7.99 2.77 9.26
CA GLY A 71 8.91 1.69 9.59
C GLY A 71 9.39 0.94 8.34
N SER A 72 10.35 0.02 8.52
CA SER A 72 11.03 -0.65 7.39
C SER A 72 10.09 -1.39 6.44
N ALA A 73 9.16 -2.17 6.97
CA ALA A 73 8.23 -2.96 6.15
C ALA A 73 7.29 -2.07 5.34
N VAL A 74 6.72 -1.06 5.97
CA VAL A 74 5.81 -0.11 5.31
C VAL A 74 6.56 0.72 4.28
N ARG A 75 7.75 1.17 4.60
CA ARG A 75 8.60 1.97 3.72
C ARG A 75 8.92 1.25 2.42
N LEU A 76 9.31 -0.01 2.49
CA LEU A 76 9.59 -0.83 1.32
C LEU A 76 8.39 -0.93 0.38
N ILE A 77 7.20 -1.14 0.92
CA ILE A 77 5.97 -1.22 0.13
C ILE A 77 5.68 0.13 -0.54
N MET A 78 5.78 1.23 0.20
CA MET A 78 5.50 2.57 -0.33
C MET A 78 6.48 2.97 -1.42
N GLU A 79 7.76 2.68 -1.26
CA GLU A 79 8.77 2.93 -2.29
C GLU A 79 8.46 2.17 -3.59
N GLN A 80 8.01 0.93 -3.48
CA GLN A 80 7.69 0.09 -4.63
C GLN A 80 6.41 0.52 -5.35
N VAL A 81 5.43 1.03 -4.61
CA VAL A 81 4.18 1.55 -5.21
C VAL A 81 4.39 2.88 -5.90
N GLY A 82 5.42 3.64 -5.52
CA GLY A 82 5.67 4.98 -6.03
C GLY A 82 5.06 6.08 -5.16
N ILE A 83 4.70 5.77 -3.92
CA ILE A 83 4.25 6.74 -2.94
C ILE A 83 5.48 7.31 -2.24
N ASN A 84 5.71 8.60 -2.40
CA ASN A 84 6.89 9.26 -1.85
C ASN A 84 6.59 10.12 -0.62
N ASN A 85 5.33 10.41 -0.34
CA ASN A 85 4.91 11.27 0.75
C ASN A 85 3.76 10.61 1.51
N ILE A 86 4.03 10.14 2.71
CA ILE A 86 3.03 9.46 3.52
C ILE A 86 3.43 9.48 4.99
N TYR A 87 2.44 9.62 5.87
CA TYR A 87 2.58 9.35 7.29
C TYR A 87 2.02 7.97 7.58
N SER A 88 2.74 7.18 8.34
CA SER A 88 2.25 5.88 8.79
C SER A 88 2.57 5.64 10.26
N LYS A 89 1.73 4.84 10.90
CA LYS A 89 1.94 4.38 12.27
C LYS A 89 1.46 2.94 12.40
N VAL A 90 2.30 2.09 12.94
CA VAL A 90 1.93 0.72 13.27
C VAL A 90 1.36 0.69 14.69
N LEU A 91 0.17 0.13 14.80
CA LEU A 91 -0.55 -0.06 16.07
C LEU A 91 -0.70 -1.55 16.33
N GLY A 92 -0.56 -1.97 17.58
CA GLY A 92 -0.63 -3.38 17.93
C GLY A 92 0.66 -4.14 17.62
N SER A 93 0.54 -5.36 17.11
CA SER A 93 1.70 -6.21 16.82
C SER A 93 2.60 -5.63 15.73
N ASN A 94 3.90 -5.65 15.97
CA ASN A 94 4.91 -5.18 15.01
C ASN A 94 5.57 -6.32 14.22
N ASN A 95 4.91 -7.46 14.08
CA ASN A 95 5.40 -8.56 13.26
C ASN A 95 5.47 -8.11 11.79
N PRO A 96 6.67 -8.11 11.15
CA PRO A 96 6.82 -7.57 9.79
C PRO A 96 5.89 -8.19 8.76
N MET A 97 5.62 -9.49 8.84
CA MET A 97 4.71 -10.16 7.91
C MET A 97 3.26 -9.67 8.09
N ASN A 98 2.79 -9.55 9.32
CA ASN A 98 1.45 -9.07 9.61
C ASN A 98 1.31 -7.59 9.25
N VAL A 99 2.32 -6.77 9.54
CA VAL A 99 2.36 -5.36 9.15
C VAL A 99 2.28 -5.21 7.64
N ALA A 100 3.04 -5.99 6.88
CA ALA A 100 3.02 -5.96 5.42
C ALA A 100 1.63 -6.32 4.87
N LYS A 101 1.01 -7.36 5.41
CA LYS A 101 -0.35 -7.76 5.01
C LYS A 101 -1.39 -6.70 5.39
N ALA A 102 -1.26 -6.07 6.54
CA ALA A 102 -2.13 -4.96 6.96
C ALA A 102 -2.02 -3.77 6.01
N VAL A 103 -0.82 -3.41 5.59
CA VAL A 103 -0.59 -2.36 4.59
C VAL A 103 -1.24 -2.71 3.26
N MET A 104 -1.10 -3.94 2.79
CA MET A 104 -1.73 -4.39 1.55
C MET A 104 -3.25 -4.32 1.63
N ASN A 105 -3.84 -4.69 2.76
CA ASN A 105 -5.28 -4.56 2.99
C ASN A 105 -5.72 -3.10 2.96
N ALA A 106 -4.94 -2.20 3.56
CA ALA A 106 -5.20 -0.76 3.51
C ALA A 106 -5.16 -0.24 2.08
N LEU A 107 -4.11 -0.56 1.34
CA LEU A 107 -3.95 -0.09 -0.04
C LEU A 107 -5.04 -0.63 -0.98
N SER A 108 -5.49 -1.86 -0.79
CA SER A 108 -6.58 -2.43 -1.58
C SER A 108 -7.94 -1.80 -1.28
N SER A 109 -8.09 -1.22 -0.09
CA SER A 109 -9.34 -0.56 0.34
C SER A 109 -9.40 0.93 -0.02
N LEU A 110 -8.33 1.49 -0.57
CA LEU A 110 -8.30 2.89 -0.99
C LEU A 110 -9.29 3.13 -2.15
N GLN A 111 -10.00 4.24 -2.09
CA GLN A 111 -10.95 4.64 -3.12
C GLN A 111 -10.31 5.63 -4.09
N ASP A 112 -10.39 5.34 -5.38
CA ASP A 112 -9.95 6.26 -6.41
C ASP A 112 -10.87 7.47 -6.45
N VAL A 113 -10.29 8.65 -6.38
CA VAL A 113 -11.03 9.92 -6.43
C VAL A 113 -11.88 10.03 -7.69
N ARG A 114 -11.40 9.55 -8.82
CA ARG A 114 -12.13 9.56 -10.08
C ARG A 114 -13.41 8.74 -10.00
N VAL A 115 -13.34 7.56 -9.40
CA VAL A 115 -14.50 6.68 -9.22
C VAL A 115 -15.50 7.29 -8.26
N VAL A 116 -15.04 7.83 -7.14
CA VAL A 116 -15.90 8.49 -6.14
C VAL A 116 -16.56 9.74 -6.74
N ALA A 117 -15.81 10.56 -7.48
CA ALA A 117 -16.33 11.74 -8.15
C ALA A 117 -17.44 11.37 -9.15
N LYS A 118 -17.23 10.33 -9.94
CA LYS A 118 -18.23 9.84 -10.90
C LYS A 118 -19.51 9.36 -10.20
N LYS A 119 -19.38 8.62 -9.10
CA LYS A 119 -20.53 8.16 -8.31
C LYS A 119 -21.34 9.31 -7.70
N ARG A 120 -20.66 10.40 -7.33
CA ARG A 120 -21.29 11.59 -6.75
C ARG A 120 -21.76 12.62 -7.79
N GLY A 121 -21.53 12.37 -9.07
CA GLY A 121 -21.84 13.30 -10.15
C GLY A 121 -21.02 14.59 -10.11
N LYS A 122 -19.82 14.55 -9.51
CA LYS A 122 -18.90 15.68 -9.38
C LYS A 122 -17.59 15.43 -10.13
N THR A 123 -16.86 16.49 -10.43
CA THR A 123 -15.49 16.34 -10.95
C THR A 123 -14.51 16.07 -9.80
N PRO A 124 -13.36 15.40 -10.05
CA PRO A 124 -12.37 15.18 -9.00
C PRO A 124 -11.92 16.47 -8.30
N LYS A 125 -11.83 17.55 -9.05
CA LYS A 125 -11.45 18.87 -8.52
C LYS A 125 -12.48 19.39 -7.51
N THR A 126 -13.77 19.25 -7.80
CA THR A 126 -14.85 19.76 -6.92
C THR A 126 -15.04 18.94 -5.65
N LEU A 127 -14.55 17.68 -5.59
CA LEU A 127 -14.60 16.89 -4.36
C LEU A 127 -13.73 17.47 -3.25
N PHE A 128 -12.65 18.18 -3.61
CA PHE A 128 -11.73 18.81 -2.66
C PHE A 128 -12.09 20.27 -2.36
N GLU A 129 -13.06 20.84 -3.05
CA GLU A 129 -13.61 22.16 -2.76
C GLU A 129 -14.68 22.05 -1.67
N ILE A 130 -14.48 22.81 -0.62
CA ILE A 130 -15.40 22.89 0.52
C ILE A 130 -16.34 24.07 0.32
#